data_eb712b8f22424ecadf15f9e05c488da7
#
_entry.id   eb712b8f22424ecadf15f9e05c488da7
#
_cell.length_a   1.000
_cell.length_b   1.000
_cell.length_c   1.000
_cell.angle_alpha   90.00
_cell.angle_beta   90.00
_cell.angle_gamma   90.00
#
_symmetry.space_group_name_H-M   'P 1'
#
loop_
_entity.id
_entity.type
_entity.pdbx_description
1 polymer ?
#
loop_
_entity_poly.entity_id
_entity_poly.type
_entity_poly.pdbx_seq_one_letter_code
_entity_poly.pdbx_strand_id
1 'polypeptide(L)' 'MKIRDFTVPELNRFRELCNFSENELMYFNLRARDKSNVQISLEMNISEPQVSKLARRVKDKMKRVL' A
#
# COMPACT_ATOMS: atom_id res chain seq x y z
N MET A 1 -5.59 -9.75 4.72
CA MET A 1 -4.63 -8.79 5.31
C MET A 1 -5.02 -7.38 4.92
N LYS A 2 -5.22 -6.53 5.90
CA LYS A 2 -5.58 -5.12 5.68
C LYS A 2 -4.48 -4.23 6.24
N ILE A 3 -3.94 -3.36 5.40
CA ILE A 3 -2.83 -2.49 5.80
C ILE A 3 -3.19 -1.62 7.00
N ARG A 4 -4.40 -1.08 7.05
CA ARG A 4 -4.88 -0.22 8.14
C ARG A 4 -4.94 -0.93 9.51
N ASP A 5 -4.92 -2.26 9.53
CA ASP A 5 -5.02 -3.02 10.78
C ASP A 5 -3.66 -3.17 11.49
N PHE A 6 -2.58 -2.78 10.83
CA PHE A 6 -1.25 -2.82 11.43
C PHE A 6 -1.00 -1.58 12.29
N THR A 7 -0.19 -1.75 13.34
CA THR A 7 0.21 -0.62 14.20
C THR A 7 1.21 0.28 13.46
N VAL A 8 1.42 1.50 13.99
CA VAL A 8 2.38 2.43 13.39
C VAL A 8 3.80 1.83 13.33
N PRO A 9 4.33 1.18 14.41
CA PRO A 9 5.64 0.54 14.31
C PRO A 9 5.68 -0.55 13.24
N GLU A 10 4.62 -1.33 13.09
CA GLU A 10 4.55 -2.36 12.06
C GLU A 10 4.54 -1.77 10.65
N LEU A 11 3.79 -0.69 10.45
CA LEU A 11 3.76 0.01 9.16
C LEU A 11 5.14 0.56 8.80
N ASN A 12 5.84 1.15 9.78
CA ASN A 12 7.19 1.67 9.55
C ASN A 12 8.17 0.54 9.21
N ARG A 13 8.01 -0.61 9.82
CA ARG A 13 8.85 -1.78 9.52
C ARG A 13 8.65 -2.24 8.09
N PHE A 14 7.40 -2.28 7.60
CA PHE A 14 7.15 -2.59 6.19
C PHE A 14 7.80 -1.59 5.26
N ARG A 15 7.74 -0.30 5.58
CA ARG A 15 8.36 0.75 4.78
C ARG A 15 9.88 0.56 4.66
N GLU A 16 10.51 0.08 5.73
CA GLU A 16 11.96 -0.17 5.73
C GLU A 16 12.33 -1.44 4.97
N LEU A 17 11.55 -2.50 5.12
CA LEU A 17 11.94 -3.84 4.67
C LEU A 17 11.41 -4.22 3.29
N CYS A 18 10.27 -3.67 2.88
CA CYS A 18 9.62 -4.10 1.65
C CYS A 18 10.21 -3.50 0.38
N ASN A 19 11.04 -2.48 0.50
CA ASN A 19 11.64 -1.83 -0.67
C ASN A 19 10.60 -1.43 -1.72
N PHE A 20 9.55 -0.72 -1.28
CA PHE A 20 8.50 -0.27 -2.17
C PHE A 20 9.02 0.72 -3.21
N SER A 21 8.52 0.62 -4.44
CA SER A 21 8.70 1.67 -5.42
C SER A 21 7.93 2.92 -4.99
N GLU A 22 8.18 4.06 -5.64
CA GLU A 22 7.51 5.31 -5.31
C GLU A 22 5.98 5.17 -5.34
N ASN A 23 5.43 4.58 -6.39
CA ASN A 23 3.99 4.37 -6.51
C ASN A 23 3.46 3.37 -5.49
N GLU A 24 4.22 2.32 -5.21
CA GLU A 24 3.84 1.34 -4.19
C GLU A 24 3.81 1.95 -2.81
N LEU A 25 4.79 2.78 -2.48
CA LEU A 25 4.84 3.47 -1.20
C LEU A 25 3.67 4.44 -1.06
N MET A 26 3.35 5.16 -2.13
CA MET A 26 2.21 6.07 -2.15
C MET A 26 0.90 5.34 -1.89
N TYR A 27 0.69 4.21 -2.58
CA TYR A 27 -0.47 3.34 -2.34
C TYR A 27 -0.50 2.86 -0.87
N PHE A 28 0.64 2.38 -0.37
CA PHE A 28 0.75 1.87 1.00
C PHE A 28 0.36 2.95 2.02
N ASN A 29 0.87 4.15 1.86
CA ASN A 29 0.59 5.26 2.77
C ASN A 29 -0.88 5.67 2.75
N LEU A 30 -1.49 5.74 1.57
CA LEU A 30 -2.91 6.08 1.43
C LEU A 30 -3.79 4.99 2.05
N ARG A 31 -3.45 3.74 1.82
CA ARG A 31 -4.21 2.61 2.38
C ARG A 31 -4.09 2.55 3.90
N ALA A 32 -2.93 2.92 4.45
CA ALA A 32 -2.73 3.00 5.89
C ALA A 32 -3.63 4.05 6.54
N ARG A 33 -4.06 5.06 5.77
CA ARG A 33 -5.01 6.08 6.19
C ARG A 33 -6.47 5.68 5.94
N ASP A 34 -6.71 4.41 5.60
CA ASP A 34 -8.04 3.88 5.34
C ASP A 34 -8.72 4.48 4.11
N LYS A 35 -7.94 4.93 3.12
CA LYS A 35 -8.50 5.40 1.85
C LYS A 35 -9.01 4.22 1.03
N SER A 36 -10.16 4.41 0.36
CA SER A 36 -10.72 3.40 -0.53
C SER A 36 -9.95 3.35 -1.84
N ASN A 37 -10.13 2.28 -2.62
CA ASN A 37 -9.51 2.17 -3.94
C ASN A 37 -9.92 3.31 -4.86
N VAL A 38 -11.19 3.75 -4.80
CA VAL A 38 -11.67 4.89 -5.58
C VAL A 38 -10.92 6.16 -5.19
N GLN A 39 -10.80 6.42 -3.89
CA GLN A 39 -10.08 7.59 -3.40
C GLN A 39 -8.61 7.57 -3.81
N ILE A 40 -7.97 6.39 -3.71
CA ILE A 40 -6.57 6.23 -4.10
C ILE A 40 -6.40 6.48 -5.61
N SER A 41 -7.30 5.96 -6.44
CA SER A 41 -7.25 6.19 -7.88
C SER A 41 -7.33 7.67 -8.23
N LEU A 42 -8.18 8.41 -7.52
CA LEU A 42 -8.33 9.85 -7.72
C LEU A 42 -7.09 10.62 -7.25
N GLU A 43 -6.56 10.29 -6.08
CA GLU A 43 -5.39 10.98 -5.52
C GLU A 43 -4.11 10.70 -6.31
N MET A 44 -3.95 9.48 -6.81
CA MET A 44 -2.79 9.09 -7.61
C MET A 44 -2.97 9.38 -9.11
N ASN A 45 -4.19 9.75 -9.51
CA ASN A 45 -4.53 10.01 -10.91
C ASN A 45 -4.24 8.79 -11.80
N ILE A 46 -4.67 7.62 -11.34
CA ILE A 46 -4.55 6.35 -12.08
C ILE A 46 -5.91 5.65 -12.08
N SER A 47 -6.06 4.64 -12.91
CA SER A 47 -7.30 3.87 -12.99
C SER A 47 -7.43 2.91 -11.80
N GLU A 48 -8.66 2.47 -11.51
CA GLU A 48 -8.87 1.48 -10.45
C GLU A 48 -8.16 0.14 -10.72
N PRO A 49 -8.13 -0.39 -11.97
CA PRO A 49 -7.33 -1.57 -12.25
C PRO A 49 -5.85 -1.39 -11.93
N GLN A 50 -5.29 -0.20 -12.12
CA GLN A 50 -3.91 0.09 -11.73
C GLN A 50 -3.73 0.08 -10.21
N VAL A 51 -4.72 0.61 -9.48
CA VAL A 51 -4.72 0.54 -8.01
C VAL A 51 -4.71 -0.93 -7.55
N SER A 52 -5.50 -1.78 -8.20
CA SER A 52 -5.54 -3.21 -7.88
C SER A 52 -4.20 -3.89 -8.13
N LYS A 53 -3.49 -3.51 -9.19
CA LYS A 53 -2.15 -4.04 -9.47
C LYS A 53 -1.15 -3.60 -8.39
N LEU A 54 -1.21 -2.34 -7.98
CA LEU A 54 -0.36 -1.85 -6.88
C LEU A 54 -0.66 -2.59 -5.59
N ALA A 55 -1.94 -2.81 -5.29
CA ALA A 55 -2.35 -3.54 -4.10
C ALA A 55 -1.74 -4.93 -4.07
N ARG A 56 -1.76 -5.64 -5.19
CA ARG A 56 -1.19 -6.98 -5.31
C ARG A 56 0.32 -6.96 -5.06
N ARG A 57 1.02 -6.03 -5.70
CA ARG A 57 2.49 -5.90 -5.56
C ARG A 57 2.89 -5.58 -4.13
N VAL A 58 2.17 -4.65 -3.50
CA VAL A 58 2.42 -4.26 -2.12
C VAL A 58 2.21 -5.44 -1.18
N LYS A 59 1.10 -6.14 -1.34
CA LYS A 59 0.80 -7.32 -0.49
C LYS A 59 1.82 -8.43 -0.68
N ASP A 60 2.26 -8.67 -1.91
CA ASP A 60 3.29 -9.69 -2.17
C ASP A 60 4.60 -9.34 -1.47
N LYS A 61 5.01 -8.07 -1.52
CA LYS A 61 6.21 -7.62 -0.82
C LYS A 61 6.06 -7.73 0.70
N MET A 62 4.90 -7.38 1.23
CA MET A 62 4.62 -7.50 2.66
C MET A 62 4.70 -8.95 3.13
N LYS A 63 4.16 -9.88 2.35
CA LYS A 63 4.21 -11.31 2.68
C LYS A 63 5.64 -11.85 2.78
N ARG A 64 6.57 -11.27 2.03
CA ARG A 64 7.97 -11.70 2.05
C ARG A 64 8.68 -11.35 3.36
N VAL A 65 8.21 -10.36 4.08
CA VAL A 65 8.83 -9.90 5.33
C VAL A 65 8.03 -10.30 6.57
N LEU A 66 6.90 -10.94 6.41
CA LEU A 66 6.09 -11.43 7.54
C LEU A 66 6.65 -12.74 8.13
#